data_d4e09a7ad0e01fd4f4e058a8181476c2
#
_entry.id   d4e09a7ad0e01fd4f4e058a8181476c2
#
_cell.length_a   1.000
_cell.length_b   1.000
_cell.length_c   1.000
_cell.angle_alpha   90.00
_cell.angle_beta   90.00
_cell.angle_gamma   90.00
#
_symmetry.space_group_name_H-M   'P 1'
#
loop_
_entity.id
_entity.type
_entity.pdbx_description
1 polymer ?
#
loop_
_entity_poly.entity_id
_entity_poly.type
_entity_poly.pdbx_seq_one_letter_code
_entity_poly.pdbx_strand_id
1 'polypeptide(L)'
;YQAVIDDCREHGAFDPATMGSVPNVGLMAQAAEEYGSHDKTFKISGDGTVRVIDEHGTVLLQHPVKAGDIWRMCQTKDAPIRDWVKLAVTRARLSNTPVVFWLDPRRDHDRGLTAKVAMYLNEHDTAGLDISIMSPIRAMRHSLKRIRQGQDTIAATGNVLRDYLT
;
A
#
# COMPACT_ATOMS: atom_id res chain seq x y z
N TYR A 1 -14.40 0.25 -0.26
CA TYR A 1 -15.76 -0.31 -0.40
C TYR A 1 -16.72 0.67 -1.08
N GLN A 2 -16.84 1.93 -0.58
CA GLN A 2 -17.81 2.87 -1.13
C GLN A 2 -17.69 3.06 -2.64
N ALA A 3 -16.46 3.17 -3.17
CA ALA A 3 -16.25 3.31 -4.61
C ALA A 3 -16.79 2.13 -5.43
N VAL A 4 -16.71 0.91 -4.89
CA VAL A 4 -17.28 -0.31 -5.54
C VAL A 4 -18.80 -0.28 -5.47
N ILE A 5 -19.37 0.09 -4.31
CA ILE A 5 -20.81 0.19 -4.14
C ILE A 5 -21.40 1.23 -5.10
N ASP A 6 -20.75 2.39 -5.20
CA ASP A 6 -21.19 3.48 -6.07
C ASP A 6 -21.13 3.06 -7.54
N ASP A 7 -20.04 2.41 -7.94
CA ASP A 7 -19.86 1.86 -9.30
C ASP A 7 -20.95 0.83 -9.65
N CYS A 8 -21.24 -0.11 -8.72
CA CYS A 8 -22.29 -1.10 -8.93
C CYS A 8 -23.70 -0.50 -8.94
N ARG A 9 -23.93 0.57 -8.19
CA ARG A 9 -25.22 1.31 -8.25
C ARG A 9 -25.42 2.01 -9.59
N GLU A 10 -24.34 2.57 -10.14
CA GLU A 10 -24.38 3.32 -11.41
C GLU A 10 -24.43 2.40 -12.63
N HIS A 11 -23.67 1.30 -12.61
CA HIS A 11 -23.44 0.46 -13.79
C HIS A 11 -23.97 -0.97 -13.66
N GLY A 12 -24.56 -1.35 -12.54
CA GLY A 12 -25.01 -2.71 -12.25
C GLY A 12 -23.88 -3.67 -11.83
N ALA A 13 -24.21 -4.93 -11.65
CA ALA A 13 -23.25 -5.98 -11.31
C ALA A 13 -22.20 -6.18 -12.42
N PHE A 14 -21.05 -6.70 -12.05
CA PHE A 14 -20.05 -7.15 -13.03
C PHE A 14 -20.48 -8.46 -13.68
N ASP A 15 -20.18 -8.62 -14.95
CA ASP A 15 -20.30 -9.92 -15.65
C ASP A 15 -18.98 -10.68 -15.52
N PRO A 16 -18.95 -11.79 -14.78
CA PRO A 16 -17.73 -12.58 -14.59
C PRO A 16 -17.14 -13.15 -15.89
N ALA A 17 -17.93 -13.25 -16.95
CA ALA A 17 -17.46 -13.79 -18.23
C ALA A 17 -16.67 -12.77 -19.07
N THR A 18 -16.92 -11.48 -18.85
CA THR A 18 -16.35 -10.41 -19.67
C THR A 18 -15.51 -9.40 -18.91
N MET A 19 -15.60 -9.39 -17.59
CA MET A 19 -14.85 -8.45 -16.76
C MET A 19 -13.34 -8.73 -16.78
N GLY A 20 -12.54 -7.66 -16.64
CA GLY A 20 -11.11 -7.77 -16.41
C GLY A 20 -10.78 -8.24 -14.98
N SER A 21 -9.53 -8.53 -14.73
CA SER A 21 -9.01 -8.98 -13.43
C SER A 21 -8.06 -7.96 -12.78
N VAL A 22 -7.90 -8.07 -11.46
CA VAL A 22 -6.96 -7.22 -10.70
C VAL A 22 -6.07 -8.12 -9.84
N PRO A 23 -5.07 -8.77 -10.46
CA PRO A 23 -4.08 -9.55 -9.70
C PRO A 23 -3.28 -8.63 -8.77
N ASN A 24 -3.01 -9.13 -7.56
CA ASN A 24 -2.29 -8.37 -6.54
C ASN A 24 -0.82 -8.77 -6.45
N VAL A 25 0.04 -7.76 -6.32
CA VAL A 25 1.44 -7.88 -5.93
C VAL A 25 1.60 -7.18 -4.57
N GLY A 26 1.50 -7.96 -3.49
CA GLY A 26 1.47 -7.42 -2.14
C GLY A 26 2.85 -7.31 -1.51
N LEU A 27 3.17 -6.17 -0.90
CA LEU A 27 4.40 -5.98 -0.13
C LEU A 27 4.48 -6.93 1.07
N MET A 28 3.36 -7.24 1.69
CA MET A 28 3.30 -8.20 2.81
C MET A 28 3.74 -9.61 2.41
N ALA A 29 3.50 -10.02 1.17
CA ALA A 29 3.95 -11.32 0.67
C ALA A 29 5.49 -11.41 0.61
N GLN A 30 6.18 -10.28 0.66
CA GLN A 30 7.65 -10.18 0.73
C GLN A 30 8.17 -10.15 2.18
N ALA A 31 7.32 -10.41 3.17
CA ALA A 31 7.66 -10.35 4.60
C ALA A 31 8.24 -9.00 5.06
N ALA A 32 7.79 -7.90 4.44
CA ALA A 32 8.31 -6.56 4.70
C ALA A 32 7.97 -6.02 6.09
N GLU A 33 6.86 -6.48 6.68
CA GLU A 33 6.34 -6.03 7.98
C GLU A 33 6.24 -7.16 9.01
N GLU A 34 7.16 -8.08 9.01
CA GLU A 34 6.98 -9.34 9.69
C GLU A 34 6.87 -9.27 11.21
N TYR A 35 7.51 -8.35 11.90
CA TYR A 35 7.58 -8.38 13.37
C TYR A 35 7.11 -7.10 14.06
N GLY A 36 6.56 -6.16 13.30
CA GLY A 36 6.42 -4.82 13.80
C GLY A 36 5.40 -4.66 14.89
N SER A 37 4.24 -5.25 14.75
CA SER A 37 3.08 -4.76 15.48
C SER A 37 2.75 -5.52 16.77
N HIS A 38 3.20 -6.76 16.94
CA HIS A 38 2.80 -7.55 18.12
C HIS A 38 3.71 -7.35 19.31
N ASP A 39 5.02 -7.37 19.14
CA ASP A 39 5.99 -7.23 20.24
C ASP A 39 6.10 -5.78 20.75
N LYS A 40 5.63 -4.82 19.98
CA LYS A 40 5.76 -3.39 20.26
C LYS A 40 4.39 -2.73 20.41
N THR A 41 3.50 -3.40 21.13
CA THR A 41 2.16 -2.89 21.45
C THR A 41 2.08 -2.57 22.93
N PHE A 42 1.71 -1.32 23.26
CA PHE A 42 1.63 -0.83 24.63
C PHE A 42 0.27 -0.21 24.89
N LYS A 43 -0.35 -0.56 26.02
CA LYS A 43 -1.50 0.17 26.54
C LYS A 43 -1.00 1.36 27.33
N ILE A 44 -1.47 2.54 26.98
CA ILE A 44 -1.10 3.80 27.65
C ILE A 44 -1.88 3.91 28.97
N SER A 45 -1.16 4.09 30.08
CA SER A 45 -1.74 4.14 31.42
C SER A 45 -2.21 5.52 31.85
N GLY A 46 -1.75 6.58 31.20
CA GLY A 46 -2.07 7.98 31.54
C GLY A 46 -1.82 8.91 30.37
N ASP A 47 -2.40 10.12 30.44
CA ASP A 47 -2.18 11.16 29.45
C ASP A 47 -0.71 11.57 29.39
N GLY A 48 -0.17 11.78 28.19
CA GLY A 48 1.23 12.14 28.02
C GLY A 48 1.68 12.23 26.58
N THR A 49 2.96 11.93 26.36
CA THR A 49 3.58 11.93 25.03
C THR A 49 4.44 10.68 24.88
N VAL A 50 4.17 9.90 23.85
CA VAL A 50 5.08 8.83 23.42
C VAL A 50 6.13 9.41 22.49
N ARG A 51 7.39 9.03 22.70
CA ARG A 51 8.51 9.46 21.87
C ARG A 51 9.29 8.25 21.39
N VAL A 52 9.71 8.31 20.13
CA VAL A 52 10.73 7.42 19.58
C VAL A 52 12.04 8.18 19.56
N ILE A 53 13.03 7.66 20.25
CA ILE A 53 14.35 8.28 20.38
C ILE A 53 15.43 7.36 19.83
N ASP A 54 16.48 7.93 19.24
CA ASP A 54 17.66 7.18 18.80
C ASP A 54 18.62 6.92 19.98
N GLU A 55 19.74 6.24 19.71
CA GLU A 55 20.77 5.92 20.70
C GLU A 55 21.48 7.14 21.29
N HIS A 56 21.38 8.30 20.63
CA HIS A 56 21.95 9.56 21.08
C HIS A 56 20.95 10.44 21.86
N GLY A 57 19.70 9.95 22.05
CA GLY A 57 18.64 10.68 22.73
C GLY A 57 17.89 11.68 21.85
N THR A 58 18.13 11.67 20.52
CA THR A 58 17.41 12.53 19.57
C THR A 58 15.99 12.04 19.41
N VAL A 59 15.01 12.94 19.53
CA VAL A 59 13.60 12.61 19.31
C VAL A 59 13.34 12.52 17.80
N LEU A 60 13.09 11.32 17.32
CA LEU A 60 12.76 11.04 15.91
C LEU A 60 11.28 11.28 15.62
N LEU A 61 10.39 10.83 16.51
CA LEU A 61 8.95 10.98 16.43
C LEU A 61 8.38 11.24 17.81
N GLN A 62 7.30 12.01 17.88
CA GLN A 62 6.53 12.16 19.12
C GLN A 62 5.05 12.34 18.83
N HIS A 63 4.21 11.77 19.69
CA HIS A 63 2.76 11.85 19.58
C HIS A 63 2.11 12.07 20.95
N PRO A 64 1.14 12.98 21.07
CA PRO A 64 0.32 13.08 22.27
C PRO A 64 -0.55 11.83 22.38
N VAL A 65 -0.71 11.32 23.59
CA VAL A 65 -1.52 10.14 23.88
C VAL A 65 -2.36 10.36 25.13
N LYS A 66 -3.46 9.60 25.24
CA LYS A 66 -4.37 9.60 26.38
C LYS A 66 -4.39 8.26 27.07
N ALA A 67 -4.82 8.26 28.32
CA ALA A 67 -5.07 7.03 29.07
C ALA A 67 -6.04 6.12 28.28
N GLY A 68 -5.67 4.86 28.11
CA GLY A 68 -6.45 3.86 27.37
C GLY A 68 -6.06 3.74 25.89
N ASP A 69 -5.30 4.66 25.31
CA ASP A 69 -4.78 4.54 23.96
C ASP A 69 -3.88 3.30 23.85
N ILE A 70 -3.82 2.76 22.62
CA ILE A 70 -2.92 1.66 22.28
C ILE A 70 -1.84 2.19 21.33
N TRP A 71 -0.59 2.18 21.79
CA TRP A 71 0.56 2.50 20.96
C TRP A 71 1.08 1.23 20.27
N ARG A 72 1.29 1.31 18.98
CA ARG A 72 1.90 0.24 18.18
C ARG A 72 3.02 0.78 17.34
N MET A 73 4.05 -0.05 17.13
CA MET A 73 5.14 0.22 16.20
C MET A 73 5.19 -0.89 15.15
N CYS A 74 5.55 -0.52 13.92
CA CYS A 74 5.88 -1.50 12.90
C CYS A 74 7.14 -1.08 12.13
N GLN A 75 7.83 -2.07 11.61
CA GLN A 75 9.01 -1.88 10.77
C GLN A 75 8.74 -2.46 9.39
N THR A 76 9.04 -1.69 8.35
CA THR A 76 9.05 -2.18 6.98
C THR A 76 10.47 -2.24 6.48
N LYS A 77 10.95 -3.45 6.17
CA LYS A 77 12.33 -3.68 5.75
C LYS A 77 12.56 -3.20 4.33
N ASP A 78 13.75 -2.69 4.07
CA ASP A 78 14.11 -2.09 2.77
C ASP A 78 14.24 -3.13 1.64
N ALA A 79 14.93 -4.24 1.90
CA ALA A 79 15.13 -5.29 0.89
C ALA A 79 13.81 -5.87 0.34
N PRO A 80 12.80 -6.21 1.16
CA PRO A 80 11.47 -6.57 0.69
C PRO A 80 10.77 -5.50 -0.15
N ILE A 81 10.93 -4.21 0.16
CA ILE A 81 10.36 -3.12 -0.66
C ILE A 81 10.99 -3.13 -2.05
N ARG A 82 12.31 -3.26 -2.13
CA ARG A 82 13.04 -3.34 -3.40
C ARG A 82 12.59 -4.53 -4.24
N ASP A 83 12.43 -5.70 -3.62
CA ASP A 83 11.94 -6.91 -4.28
C ASP A 83 10.49 -6.79 -4.74
N TRP A 84 9.64 -6.14 -3.94
CA TRP A 84 8.25 -5.84 -4.30
C TRP A 84 8.16 -4.97 -5.56
N VAL A 85 8.96 -3.90 -5.66
CA VAL A 85 9.04 -3.04 -6.85
C VAL A 85 9.53 -3.84 -8.06
N LYS A 86 10.60 -4.64 -7.90
CA LYS A 86 11.11 -5.53 -8.94
C LYS A 86 10.04 -6.50 -9.43
N LEU A 87 9.28 -7.12 -8.53
CA LEU A 87 8.21 -8.04 -8.88
C LEU A 87 7.10 -7.33 -9.66
N ALA A 88 6.71 -6.12 -9.25
CA ALA A 88 5.71 -5.31 -9.95
C ALA A 88 6.15 -4.99 -11.39
N VAL A 89 7.39 -4.54 -11.59
CA VAL A 89 7.98 -4.27 -12.92
C VAL A 89 8.03 -5.55 -13.76
N THR A 90 8.49 -6.65 -13.18
CA THR A 90 8.57 -7.95 -13.88
C THR A 90 7.19 -8.40 -14.35
N ARG A 91 6.17 -8.30 -13.50
CA ARG A 91 4.79 -8.66 -13.85
C ARG A 91 4.23 -7.77 -14.95
N ALA A 92 4.44 -6.44 -14.86
CA ALA A 92 4.05 -5.51 -15.91
C ALA A 92 4.63 -5.91 -17.27
N ARG A 93 5.91 -6.21 -17.31
CA ARG A 93 6.62 -6.57 -18.54
C ARG A 93 6.16 -7.90 -19.14
N LEU A 94 5.96 -8.92 -18.29
CA LEU A 94 5.53 -10.24 -18.74
C LEU A 94 4.09 -10.25 -19.29
N SER A 95 3.19 -9.47 -18.70
CA SER A 95 1.78 -9.47 -19.05
C SER A 95 1.37 -8.29 -19.96
N ASN A 96 2.25 -7.32 -20.16
CA ASN A 96 1.93 -6.03 -20.80
C ASN A 96 0.71 -5.35 -20.16
N THR A 97 0.57 -5.48 -18.84
CA THR A 97 -0.58 -4.99 -18.06
C THR A 97 -0.14 -3.80 -17.20
N PRO A 98 -0.93 -2.72 -17.13
CA PRO A 98 -0.64 -1.59 -16.23
C PRO A 98 -0.51 -2.00 -14.78
N VAL A 99 0.44 -1.39 -14.08
CA VAL A 99 0.65 -1.55 -12.63
C VAL A 99 0.27 -0.27 -11.91
N VAL A 100 -0.52 -0.41 -10.87
CA VAL A 100 -0.85 0.69 -9.97
C VAL A 100 -0.35 0.39 -8.57
N PHE A 101 0.55 1.21 -8.03
CA PHE A 101 0.93 1.19 -6.63
C PHE A 101 -0.13 1.95 -5.81
N TRP A 102 -0.71 1.27 -4.82
CA TRP A 102 -1.77 1.81 -3.96
C TRP A 102 -1.15 2.41 -2.71
N LEU A 103 -0.87 3.71 -2.72
CA LEU A 103 -0.23 4.41 -1.61
C LEU A 103 -0.98 5.70 -1.29
N ASP A 104 -1.35 5.88 -0.02
CA ASP A 104 -2.07 7.08 0.44
C ASP A 104 -1.08 8.17 0.86
N PRO A 105 -1.00 9.31 0.14
CA PRO A 105 -0.06 10.37 0.47
C PRO A 105 -0.34 11.05 1.83
N ARG A 106 -1.50 10.78 2.45
CA ARG A 106 -1.86 11.30 3.77
C ARG A 106 -1.31 10.46 4.92
N ARG A 107 -0.84 9.24 4.64
CA ARG A 107 -0.22 8.33 5.61
C ARG A 107 1.29 8.47 5.55
N ASP A 108 1.93 8.68 6.68
CA ASP A 108 3.39 8.84 6.77
C ASP A 108 4.14 7.61 6.27
N HIS A 109 3.65 6.43 6.63
CA HIS A 109 4.17 5.15 6.14
C HIS A 109 4.15 5.06 4.60
N ASP A 110 3.01 5.38 3.98
CA ASP A 110 2.85 5.32 2.53
C ASP A 110 3.66 6.42 1.81
N ARG A 111 3.88 7.58 2.46
CA ARG A 111 4.81 8.59 1.94
C ARG A 111 6.25 8.07 1.89
N GLY A 112 6.69 7.38 2.94
CA GLY A 112 7.98 6.70 2.96
C GLY A 112 8.10 5.64 1.87
N LEU A 113 7.07 4.80 1.70
CA LEU A 113 7.01 3.82 0.63
C LEU A 113 7.02 4.48 -0.76
N THR A 114 6.30 5.57 -0.96
CA THR A 114 6.27 6.30 -2.24
C THR A 114 7.67 6.77 -2.65
N ALA A 115 8.43 7.33 -1.71
CA ALA A 115 9.81 7.75 -1.97
C ALA A 115 10.71 6.56 -2.37
N LYS A 116 10.57 5.43 -1.67
CA LYS A 116 11.33 4.20 -1.99
C LYS A 116 10.90 3.57 -3.32
N VAL A 117 9.62 3.53 -3.63
CA VAL A 117 9.12 3.05 -4.92
C VAL A 117 9.69 3.90 -6.07
N ALA A 118 9.65 5.23 -5.96
CA ALA A 118 10.22 6.11 -6.96
C ALA A 118 11.73 5.89 -7.14
N MET A 119 12.46 5.69 -6.04
CA MET A 119 13.89 5.39 -6.08
C MET A 119 14.17 4.05 -6.77
N TYR A 120 13.46 2.98 -6.39
CA TYR A 120 13.70 1.65 -6.93
C TYR A 120 13.19 1.46 -8.36
N LEU A 121 12.17 2.18 -8.80
CA LEU A 121 11.76 2.17 -10.21
C LEU A 121 12.89 2.67 -11.13
N ASN A 122 13.73 3.61 -10.69
CA ASN A 122 14.87 4.08 -11.46
C ASN A 122 15.99 3.01 -11.64
N GLU A 123 15.97 1.93 -10.87
CA GLU A 123 16.91 0.82 -11.01
C GLU A 123 16.48 -0.19 -12.10
N HIS A 124 15.29 0.01 -12.67
CA HIS A 124 14.71 -0.89 -13.68
C HIS A 124 14.47 -0.14 -14.98
N ASP A 125 14.62 -0.86 -16.09
CA ASP A 125 14.08 -0.37 -17.36
C ASP A 125 12.57 -0.42 -17.33
N THR A 126 11.93 0.74 -17.28
CA THR A 126 10.47 0.91 -17.28
C THR A 126 9.92 1.43 -18.62
N ALA A 127 10.77 1.49 -19.65
CA ALA A 127 10.37 1.97 -20.97
C ALA A 127 9.21 1.14 -21.53
N GLY A 128 8.16 1.79 -21.97
CA GLY A 128 6.96 1.16 -22.52
C GLY A 128 6.02 0.53 -21.51
N LEU A 129 6.32 0.61 -20.19
CA LEU A 129 5.43 0.12 -19.15
C LEU A 129 4.54 1.24 -18.61
N ASP A 130 3.27 0.92 -18.39
CA ASP A 130 2.33 1.84 -17.69
C ASP A 130 2.38 1.53 -16.19
N ILE A 131 3.15 2.32 -15.45
CA ILE A 131 3.32 2.19 -14.01
C ILE A 131 2.94 3.51 -13.35
N SER A 132 2.03 3.46 -12.40
CA SER A 132 1.53 4.64 -11.70
C SER A 132 1.40 4.44 -10.19
N ILE A 133 1.43 5.53 -9.44
CA ILE A 133 1.16 5.56 -8.00
C ILE A 133 -0.14 6.32 -7.79
N MET A 134 -1.10 5.71 -7.12
CA MET A 134 -2.41 6.31 -6.88
C MET A 134 -2.84 6.11 -5.43
N SER A 135 -3.59 7.09 -4.90
CA SER A 135 -4.28 6.88 -3.62
C SER A 135 -5.32 5.76 -3.75
N PRO A 136 -5.67 5.04 -2.66
CA PRO A 136 -6.54 3.87 -2.71
C PRO A 136 -7.88 4.11 -3.42
N ILE A 137 -8.52 5.26 -3.19
CA ILE A 137 -9.80 5.61 -3.86
C ILE A 137 -9.59 5.80 -5.37
N ARG A 138 -8.52 6.47 -5.78
CA ARG A 138 -8.21 6.68 -7.20
C ARG A 138 -7.85 5.37 -7.89
N ALA A 139 -7.02 4.56 -7.24
CA ALA A 139 -6.63 3.24 -7.73
C ALA A 139 -7.84 2.32 -7.89
N MET A 140 -8.75 2.31 -6.91
CA MET A 140 -10.00 1.54 -7.00
C MET A 140 -10.85 1.99 -8.19
N ARG A 141 -11.12 3.29 -8.33
CA ARG A 141 -11.93 3.80 -9.46
C ARG A 141 -11.28 3.52 -10.82
N HIS A 142 -9.95 3.65 -10.89
CA HIS A 142 -9.20 3.29 -12.10
C HIS A 142 -9.36 1.80 -12.44
N SER A 143 -9.20 0.93 -11.45
CA SER A 143 -9.36 -0.52 -11.65
C SER A 143 -10.79 -0.91 -12.04
N LEU A 144 -11.81 -0.35 -11.37
CA LEU A 144 -13.22 -0.61 -11.69
C LEU A 144 -13.56 -0.25 -13.15
N LYS A 145 -13.10 0.92 -13.62
CA LYS A 145 -13.28 1.32 -15.01
C LYS A 145 -12.67 0.32 -15.99
N ARG A 146 -11.47 -0.17 -15.71
CA ARG A 146 -10.77 -1.15 -16.55
C ARG A 146 -11.42 -2.54 -16.49
N ILE A 147 -11.84 -3.00 -15.31
CA ILE A 147 -12.58 -4.25 -15.12
C ILE A 147 -13.82 -4.27 -16.02
N ARG A 148 -14.59 -3.18 -16.08
CA ARG A 148 -15.78 -3.07 -16.93
C ARG A 148 -15.47 -3.08 -18.43
N GLN A 149 -14.25 -2.75 -18.80
CA GLN A 149 -13.76 -2.82 -20.17
C GLN A 149 -13.13 -4.17 -20.54
N GLY A 150 -13.18 -5.16 -19.65
CA GLY A 150 -12.51 -6.46 -19.84
C GLY A 150 -10.98 -6.36 -19.76
N GLN A 151 -10.45 -5.31 -19.14
CA GLN A 151 -9.01 -5.05 -19.09
C GLN A 151 -8.45 -5.34 -17.70
N ASP A 152 -7.30 -6.01 -17.66
CA ASP A 152 -6.60 -6.32 -16.43
C ASP A 152 -5.79 -5.14 -15.89
N THR A 153 -5.59 -5.09 -14.57
CA THR A 153 -4.73 -4.11 -13.90
C THR A 153 -4.01 -4.79 -12.74
N ILE A 154 -2.69 -4.69 -12.68
CA ILE A 154 -1.92 -5.22 -11.55
C ILE A 154 -2.01 -4.23 -10.39
N ALA A 155 -2.56 -4.67 -9.27
CA ALA A 155 -2.57 -3.90 -8.02
C ALA A 155 -1.30 -4.20 -7.22
N ALA A 156 -0.37 -3.25 -7.16
CA ALA A 156 0.78 -3.33 -6.28
C ALA A 156 0.42 -2.66 -4.95
N THR A 157 0.00 -3.47 -3.96
CA THR A 157 -0.47 -2.98 -2.68
C THR A 157 0.59 -3.11 -1.61
N GLY A 158 0.77 -2.05 -0.82
CA GLY A 158 1.48 -2.13 0.45
C GLY A 158 0.60 -2.81 1.50
N ASN A 159 0.49 -2.20 2.66
CA ASN A 159 -0.39 -2.70 3.72
C ASN A 159 -1.79 -2.10 3.70
N VAL A 160 -2.08 -1.29 2.70
CA VAL A 160 -3.34 -0.55 2.62
C VAL A 160 -4.58 -1.45 2.71
N LEU A 161 -4.56 -2.60 2.07
CA LEU A 161 -5.70 -3.52 2.13
C LEU A 161 -5.88 -4.09 3.53
N ARG A 162 -4.81 -4.47 4.20
CA ARG A 162 -4.83 -4.93 5.58
C ARG A 162 -5.34 -3.85 6.53
N ASP A 163 -4.80 -2.63 6.43
CA ASP A 163 -5.11 -1.54 7.35
C ASP A 163 -6.53 -0.98 7.19
N TYR A 164 -7.14 -1.17 6.02
CA TYR A 164 -8.51 -0.70 5.75
C TYR A 164 -9.56 -1.81 5.74
N LEU A 165 -9.15 -3.07 5.70
CA LEU A 165 -10.07 -4.22 5.62
C LEU A 165 -10.12 -5.05 6.90
N THR A 166 -9.26 -4.77 7.85
CA THR A 166 -9.28 -5.34 9.20
C THR A 166 -9.74 -4.33 10.21
#